data_c461acc387e506be078e4a5728cb31b3
#
_entry.id   c461acc387e506be078e4a5728cb31b3
#
_cell.length_a   1.000
_cell.length_b   1.000
_cell.length_c   1.000
_cell.angle_alpha   90.00
_cell.angle_beta   90.00
_cell.angle_gamma   90.00
#
_symmetry.space_group_name_H-M   'P 1'
#
loop_
_entity.id
_entity.type
_entity.pdbx_description
1 polymer ?
#
loop_
_entity_poly.entity_id
_entity_poly.type
_entity_poly.pdbx_seq_one_letter_code
_entity_poly.pdbx_strand_id
1 'polypeptide(L)'
;MTKRKRGINGNYEFTIIPTVIKWPASLNKPTLKQLQEAVGGLFQIMPDCYVTKPNIQVIINEEGLLHGLAQNLEALEYCSYPIFGNVLILTGKQRLT
;
A
#
# COMPACT_ATOMS: atom_id res chain seq x y z
N MET A 1 -8.67 4.61 2.83
CA MET A 1 -9.90 5.26 3.35
C MET A 1 -9.99 6.68 2.81
N THR A 2 -11.18 7.13 2.49
CA THR A 2 -11.40 8.46 1.96
C THR A 2 -12.13 9.32 2.97
N LYS A 3 -11.63 10.51 3.23
CA LYS A 3 -12.32 11.52 4.02
C LYS A 3 -12.80 12.64 3.13
N ARG A 4 -13.99 13.15 3.40
CA ARG A 4 -14.52 14.33 2.73
C ARG A 4 -14.30 15.54 3.62
N LYS A 5 -13.85 16.63 3.02
CA LYS A 5 -13.61 17.86 3.73
C LYS A 5 -14.08 19.02 2.86
N ARG A 6 -14.62 20.07 3.49
CA ARG A 6 -15.07 21.25 2.77
C ARG A 6 -13.88 22.08 2.30
N GLY A 7 -13.86 22.42 1.01
CA GLY A 7 -12.87 23.30 0.44
C GLY A 7 -13.13 24.76 0.78
N ILE A 8 -12.16 25.63 0.42
CA ILE A 8 -12.19 27.06 0.72
C ILE A 8 -13.41 27.75 0.13
N ASN A 9 -13.80 27.38 -1.08
CA ASN A 9 -14.91 27.98 -1.82
C ASN A 9 -16.24 27.27 -1.59
N GLY A 10 -16.34 26.45 -0.53
CA GLY A 10 -17.55 25.71 -0.23
C GLY A 10 -17.66 24.34 -0.90
N ASN A 11 -16.76 24.02 -1.83
CA ASN A 11 -16.72 22.72 -2.44
C ASN A 11 -16.14 21.69 -1.48
N TYR A 12 -16.43 20.40 -1.74
CA TYR A 12 -15.87 19.32 -0.95
C TYR A 12 -14.62 18.77 -1.62
N GLU A 13 -13.64 18.46 -0.81
CA GLU A 13 -12.44 17.77 -1.24
C GLU A 13 -12.46 16.35 -0.66
N PHE A 14 -11.84 15.43 -1.39
CA PHE A 14 -11.61 14.08 -0.90
C PHE A 14 -10.14 13.92 -0.56
N THR A 15 -9.88 13.56 0.69
CA THR A 15 -8.53 13.22 1.13
C THR A 15 -8.42 11.71 1.16
N ILE A 16 -7.51 11.17 0.36
CA ILE A 16 -7.23 9.73 0.36
C ILE A 16 -6.24 9.45 1.46
N ILE A 17 -6.65 8.66 2.45
CA ILE A 17 -5.77 8.19 3.50
C ILE A 17 -5.23 6.84 3.07
N PRO A 18 -3.91 6.69 2.90
CA PRO A 18 -3.33 5.41 2.53
C PRO A 18 -3.64 4.34 3.59
N THR A 19 -3.89 3.14 3.14
CA THR A 19 -4.23 2.01 4.01
C THR A 19 -3.29 0.84 3.76
N VAL A 20 -3.29 -0.09 4.70
CA VAL A 20 -2.64 -1.38 4.54
C VAL A 20 -3.69 -2.40 4.16
N ILE A 21 -3.53 -3.00 2.98
CA ILE A 21 -4.45 -4.01 2.46
C ILE A 21 -3.80 -5.37 2.72
N LYS A 22 -4.47 -6.21 3.50
CA LYS A 22 -3.99 -7.58 3.74
C LYS A 22 -4.69 -8.49 2.75
N TRP A 23 -3.92 -9.13 1.87
CA TRP A 23 -4.48 -10.05 0.89
C TRP A 23 -5.06 -11.26 1.60
N PRO A 24 -6.34 -11.61 1.39
CA PRO A 24 -6.97 -12.72 2.12
C PRO A 24 -6.26 -14.05 1.89
N ALA A 25 -6.01 -14.78 2.98
CA ALA A 25 -5.30 -16.07 2.91
C ALA A 25 -6.05 -17.12 2.11
N SER A 26 -7.37 -16.97 1.97
CA SER A 26 -8.20 -17.91 1.21
C SER A 26 -8.11 -17.70 -0.31
N LEU A 27 -7.56 -16.59 -0.76
CA LEU A 27 -7.44 -16.29 -2.18
C LEU A 27 -6.12 -16.82 -2.75
N ASN A 28 -6.09 -17.02 -4.06
CA ASN A 28 -4.86 -17.30 -4.78
C ASN A 28 -3.95 -16.09 -4.77
N LYS A 29 -2.69 -16.27 -5.19
CA LYS A 29 -1.79 -15.14 -5.37
C LYS A 29 -2.47 -14.07 -6.23
N PRO A 30 -2.27 -12.79 -5.91
CA PRO A 30 -2.83 -11.72 -6.73
C PRO A 30 -2.22 -11.72 -8.12
N THR A 31 -3.02 -11.36 -9.11
CA THR A 31 -2.57 -11.15 -10.47
C THR A 31 -1.81 -9.83 -10.57
N LEU A 32 -1.07 -9.64 -11.66
CA LEU A 32 -0.40 -8.38 -11.92
C LEU A 32 -1.36 -7.19 -11.84
N LYS A 33 -2.54 -7.34 -12.45
CA LYS A 33 -3.56 -6.30 -12.42
C LYS A 33 -4.03 -5.99 -11.00
N GLN A 34 -4.25 -7.03 -10.19
CA GLN A 34 -4.68 -6.85 -8.81
C GLN A 34 -3.61 -6.16 -7.98
N LEU A 35 -2.33 -6.50 -8.20
CA LEU A 35 -1.22 -5.83 -7.52
C LEU A 35 -1.19 -4.34 -7.86
N GLN A 36 -1.31 -4.01 -9.14
CA GLN A 36 -1.29 -2.62 -9.58
C GLN A 36 -2.49 -1.83 -9.06
N GLU A 37 -3.67 -2.44 -9.05
CA GLU A 37 -4.87 -1.80 -8.51
C GLU A 37 -4.75 -1.53 -7.01
N ALA A 38 -4.19 -2.48 -6.27
CA ALA A 38 -4.05 -2.35 -4.83
C ALA A 38 -3.18 -1.18 -4.43
N VAL A 39 -2.08 -0.96 -5.14
CA VAL A 39 -1.14 0.12 -4.81
C VAL A 39 -1.31 1.37 -5.67
N GLY A 40 -2.20 1.31 -6.66
CA GLY A 40 -2.52 2.48 -7.48
C GLY A 40 -1.55 2.77 -8.60
N GLY A 41 -0.81 1.78 -9.09
CA GLY A 41 0.12 1.96 -10.19
C GLY A 41 1.19 0.89 -10.24
N LEU A 42 2.34 1.20 -10.78
CA LEU A 42 3.45 0.27 -10.80
C LEU A 42 3.84 -0.13 -9.39
N PHE A 43 4.09 -1.40 -9.19
CA PHE A 43 4.40 -1.91 -7.86
C PHE A 43 5.87 -2.32 -7.74
N GLN A 44 6.32 -2.34 -6.49
CA GLN A 44 7.65 -2.78 -6.11
C GLN A 44 7.52 -3.64 -4.85
N ILE A 45 8.35 -4.68 -4.76
CA ILE A 45 8.45 -5.49 -3.55
C ILE A 45 9.48 -4.82 -2.63
N MET A 46 9.09 -4.51 -1.40
CA MET A 46 10.01 -3.92 -0.44
C MET A 46 11.11 -4.93 -0.10
N PRO A 47 12.38 -4.52 -0.12
CA PRO A 47 13.48 -5.40 0.29
C PRO A 47 13.27 -5.97 1.70
N ASP A 48 13.61 -7.24 1.87
CA ASP A 48 13.39 -7.95 3.13
C ASP A 48 14.05 -7.28 4.32
N CYS A 49 15.18 -6.60 4.11
CA CYS A 49 15.89 -5.93 5.19
C CYS A 49 15.09 -4.80 5.85
N TYR A 50 14.06 -4.30 5.18
CA TYR A 50 13.18 -3.28 5.74
C TYR A 50 11.89 -3.86 6.31
N VAL A 51 11.60 -5.13 6.06
CA VAL A 51 10.36 -5.77 6.50
C VAL A 51 10.52 -6.20 7.97
N THR A 52 9.56 -5.82 8.79
CA THR A 52 9.66 -5.98 10.24
C THR A 52 9.01 -7.25 10.78
N LYS A 53 8.23 -7.95 9.95
CA LYS A 53 7.52 -9.16 10.37
C LYS A 53 7.95 -10.34 9.50
N PRO A 54 7.98 -11.56 10.08
CA PRO A 54 8.35 -12.75 9.31
C PRO A 54 7.23 -13.19 8.36
N ASN A 55 7.63 -13.89 7.33
CA ASN A 55 6.73 -14.61 6.41
C ASN A 55 5.76 -13.71 5.66
N ILE A 56 6.12 -12.44 5.44
CA ILE A 56 5.30 -11.51 4.64
C ILE A 56 6.14 -10.86 3.55
N GLN A 57 5.44 -10.38 2.52
CA GLN A 57 5.99 -9.46 1.54
C GLN A 57 5.19 -8.17 1.60
N VAL A 58 5.88 -7.05 1.47
CA VAL A 58 5.29 -5.71 1.47
C VAL A 58 5.37 -5.18 0.06
N ILE A 59 4.21 -4.98 -0.56
CA ILE A 59 4.11 -4.49 -1.93
C ILE A 59 3.69 -3.03 -1.89
N ILE A 60 4.46 -2.18 -2.55
CA ILE A 60 4.26 -0.73 -2.51
C ILE A 60 4.12 -0.16 -3.91
N ASN A 61 3.64 1.07 -3.99
CA ASN A 61 3.68 1.83 -5.24
C ASN A 61 5.12 2.26 -5.49
N GLU A 62 5.68 1.86 -6.62
CA GLU A 62 7.07 2.16 -6.98
C GLU A 62 7.34 3.67 -7.05
N GLU A 63 6.32 4.45 -7.40
CA GLU A 63 6.44 5.89 -7.62
C GLU A 63 5.63 6.72 -6.62
N GLY A 64 5.30 6.14 -5.46
CA GLY A 64 4.41 6.81 -4.50
C GLY A 64 4.88 8.20 -4.10
N LEU A 65 6.17 8.35 -3.78
CA LEU A 65 6.72 9.64 -3.41
C LEU A 65 6.71 10.60 -4.61
N LEU A 66 7.07 10.12 -5.79
CA LEU A 66 7.11 10.91 -7.02
C LEU A 66 5.73 11.46 -7.37
N HIS A 67 4.67 10.67 -7.16
CA HIS A 67 3.30 11.09 -7.43
C HIS A 67 2.68 11.91 -6.30
N GLY A 68 3.43 12.22 -5.26
CA GLY A 68 2.93 13.02 -4.15
C GLY A 68 1.90 12.31 -3.30
N LEU A 69 1.90 10.98 -3.26
CA LEU A 69 0.99 10.24 -2.42
C LEU A 69 1.31 10.48 -0.94
N ALA A 70 0.27 10.46 -0.10
CA ALA A 70 0.45 10.66 1.32
C ALA A 70 1.23 9.51 1.96
N GLN A 71 2.00 9.82 3.01
CA GLN A 71 2.73 8.79 3.73
C GLN A 71 1.76 7.82 4.41
N ASN A 72 2.08 6.54 4.35
CA ASN A 72 1.30 5.49 4.98
C ASN A 72 1.87 5.19 6.36
N LEU A 73 1.29 5.82 7.38
CA LEU A 73 1.78 5.65 8.75
C LEU A 73 1.48 4.25 9.31
N GLU A 74 0.37 3.66 8.89
CA GLU A 74 0.02 2.30 9.31
C GLU A 74 1.06 1.28 8.82
N ALA A 75 1.67 1.54 7.68
CA ALA A 75 2.67 0.65 7.11
C ALA A 75 3.95 0.56 7.94
N LEU A 76 4.19 1.51 8.85
CA LEU A 76 5.35 1.47 9.73
C LEU A 76 5.34 0.25 10.66
N GLU A 77 4.20 -0.38 10.86
CA GLU A 77 4.11 -1.64 11.59
C GLU A 77 4.79 -2.78 10.82
N TYR A 78 4.81 -2.71 9.50
CA TYR A 78 5.26 -3.80 8.63
C TYR A 78 6.61 -3.53 7.97
N CYS A 79 7.03 -2.28 7.94
CA CYS A 79 8.22 -1.87 7.23
C CYS A 79 8.89 -0.70 7.93
N SER A 80 10.20 -0.79 8.11
CA SER A 80 10.97 0.27 8.76
C SER A 80 11.31 1.44 7.84
N TYR A 81 10.92 1.37 6.58
CA TYR A 81 11.19 2.41 5.59
C TYR A 81 9.91 3.20 5.30
N PRO A 82 9.98 4.52 5.17
CA PRO A 82 8.78 5.32 4.85
C PRO A 82 8.15 4.89 3.54
N ILE A 83 6.84 4.70 3.55
CA ILE A 83 6.07 4.29 2.38
C ILE A 83 4.99 5.33 2.10
N PHE A 84 4.77 5.61 0.82
CA PHE A 84 3.80 6.60 0.36
C PHE A 84 2.75 5.89 -0.50
N GLY A 85 1.48 6.05 -0.12
CA GLY A 85 0.37 5.39 -0.78
C GLY A 85 -0.04 4.09 -0.10
N ASN A 86 -0.93 3.35 -0.75
CA ASN A 86 -1.43 2.08 -0.24
C ASN A 86 -0.35 1.02 -0.26
N VAL A 87 -0.45 0.09 0.69
CA VAL A 87 0.46 -1.04 0.83
C VAL A 87 -0.34 -2.32 0.79
N LEU A 88 0.16 -3.31 0.07
CA LEU A 88 -0.42 -4.65 0.04
C LEU A 88 0.50 -5.61 0.78
N ILE A 89 -0.07 -6.39 1.70
CA ILE A 89 0.66 -7.40 2.46
C ILE A 89 0.29 -8.77 1.94
N LEU A 90 1.29 -9.51 1.50
CA LEU A 90 1.14 -10.91 1.08
C LEU A 90 1.77 -11.81 2.14
N THR A 91 1.13 -12.93 2.43
CA THR A 91 1.61 -13.87 3.45
C THR A 91 1.73 -15.27 2.90
N GLY A 92 2.67 -16.04 3.47
CA GLY A 92 2.79 -17.46 3.18
C GLY A 92 2.91 -17.78 1.69
N LYS A 93 2.01 -18.63 1.21
CA LYS A 93 2.02 -19.10 -0.18
C LYS A 93 1.65 -18.04 -1.21
N GLN A 94 1.11 -16.91 -0.77
CA GLN A 94 0.70 -15.83 -1.67
C GLN A 94 1.84 -14.89 -2.00
N ARG A 95 2.97 -15.02 -1.34
CA ARG A 95 4.15 -14.23 -1.66
C ARG A 95 4.59 -14.50 -3.09
N LEU A 96 5.16 -13.48 -3.72
CA LEU A 96 5.50 -13.51 -5.13
C LEU A 96 6.78 -14.32 -5.42
N THR A 97 7.53 -14.61 -4.40
CA THR A 97 8.78 -15.37 -4.55
C THR A 97 8.86 -16.49 -3.56
#